data_d520d4d9ff20ee0a56058e50c4f19805
#
_entry.id   d520d4d9ff20ee0a56058e50c4f19805
#
_cell.length_a   1.000
_cell.length_b   1.000
_cell.length_c   1.000
_cell.angle_alpha   90.00
_cell.angle_beta   90.00
_cell.angle_gamma   90.00
#
_symmetry.space_group_name_H-M   'P 1'
#
loop_
_entity.id
_entity.type
_entity.pdbx_description
1 polymer ?
#
loop_
_entity_poly.entity_id
_entity_poly.type
_entity_poly.pdbx_seq_one_letter_code
_entity_poly.pdbx_strand_id
1 'polypeptide(L)'
;MYGGGAFTLYENLKNDADSPMDLGDKHYLEQYRVRKGVDVAQIYIDKYFENYSGVATFIRNQKKFAHRNGYVNTLLGRKRRLHNINSSDYKIQSYEERLSVNATIQGTAGDIAMSAQNRIAKDVRLTEMECFMLMQIHDEILFECPEEHVEEAWPIIKHHMEHPFGDKVELNLPMEVEYGVGDTYQECK
;
A
#
# COMPACT_ATOMS: atom_id res chain seq x y z
N MET A 1 0.15 1.22 -8.48
CA MET A 1 -0.74 1.02 -9.67
C MET A 1 -1.89 0.07 -9.32
N TYR A 2 -2.80 0.53 -8.43
CA TYR A 2 -3.88 -0.31 -7.86
C TYR A 2 -5.14 -0.31 -8.74
N GLY A 3 -5.09 -0.99 -9.91
CA GLY A 3 -6.26 -1.26 -10.73
C GLY A 3 -6.67 -0.14 -11.71
N GLY A 4 -5.84 0.87 -11.96
CA GLY A 4 -6.01 1.80 -13.06
C GLY A 4 -5.70 1.11 -14.39
N GLY A 5 -6.55 1.31 -15.41
CA GLY A 5 -6.28 0.83 -16.77
C GLY A 5 -5.38 1.79 -17.57
N ALA A 6 -5.07 1.41 -18.81
CA ALA A 6 -4.21 2.19 -19.72
C ALA A 6 -4.67 3.64 -19.90
N PHE A 7 -5.97 3.88 -19.93
CA PHE A 7 -6.53 5.24 -20.05
C PHE A 7 -6.19 6.09 -18.80
N THR A 8 -6.34 5.54 -17.60
CA THR A 8 -6.01 6.24 -16.35
C THR A 8 -4.51 6.53 -16.28
N LEU A 9 -3.67 5.57 -16.66
CA LEU A 9 -2.23 5.76 -16.71
C LEU A 9 -1.85 6.86 -17.71
N TYR A 10 -2.43 6.82 -18.91
CA TYR A 10 -2.22 7.86 -19.93
C TYR A 10 -2.63 9.25 -19.43
N GLU A 11 -3.83 9.40 -18.83
CA GLU A 11 -4.30 10.69 -18.32
C GLU A 11 -3.41 11.25 -17.20
N ASN A 12 -2.86 10.39 -16.34
CA ASN A 12 -1.95 10.81 -15.29
C ASN A 12 -0.59 11.26 -15.85
N LEU A 13 -0.07 10.55 -16.85
CA LEU A 13 1.29 10.78 -17.36
C LEU A 13 1.35 11.90 -18.41
N LYS A 14 0.28 12.18 -19.15
CA LYS A 14 0.28 13.23 -20.17
C LYS A 14 0.47 14.64 -19.61
N ASN A 15 0.13 14.85 -18.33
CA ASN A 15 0.23 16.14 -17.63
C ASN A 15 1.45 16.20 -16.68
N ASP A 16 2.22 15.14 -16.61
CA ASP A 16 3.41 15.04 -15.75
C ASP A 16 4.64 15.47 -16.58
N ALA A 17 5.21 16.64 -16.24
CA ALA A 17 6.39 17.18 -16.92
C ALA A 17 7.66 16.33 -16.76
N ASP A 18 7.73 15.53 -15.68
CA ASP A 18 8.84 14.64 -15.36
C ASP A 18 8.56 13.19 -15.81
N SER A 19 7.47 12.96 -16.55
CA SER A 19 7.12 11.62 -17.02
C SER A 19 8.19 11.09 -17.97
N PRO A 20 8.79 9.92 -17.68
CA PRO A 20 9.74 9.27 -18.59
C PRO A 20 9.06 8.74 -19.85
N MET A 21 7.73 8.87 -19.95
CA MET A 21 6.93 8.34 -21.03
C MET A 21 6.69 9.44 -22.05
N ASP A 22 7.47 9.48 -23.12
CA ASP A 22 7.15 10.31 -24.28
C ASP A 22 5.96 9.71 -25.05
N LEU A 23 4.77 10.17 -24.66
CA LEU A 23 3.50 9.75 -25.26
C LEU A 23 3.30 10.30 -26.67
N GLY A 24 4.18 11.20 -27.11
CA GLY A 24 4.16 11.85 -28.41
C GLY A 24 5.33 11.47 -29.33
N ASP A 25 6.29 10.68 -28.88
CA ASP A 25 7.44 10.28 -29.68
C ASP A 25 6.99 9.44 -30.88
N LYS A 26 7.14 10.03 -32.07
CA LYS A 26 6.83 9.36 -33.34
C LYS A 26 7.58 8.06 -33.50
N HIS A 27 8.85 8.00 -33.07
CA HIS A 27 9.70 6.81 -33.15
C HIS A 27 9.11 5.67 -32.32
N TYR A 28 8.62 5.95 -31.11
CA TYR A 28 8.00 4.95 -30.25
C TYR A 28 6.66 4.47 -30.82
N LEU A 29 5.85 5.40 -31.32
CA LEU A 29 4.56 5.07 -31.97
C LEU A 29 4.76 4.23 -33.22
N GLU A 30 5.76 4.53 -34.05
CA GLU A 30 6.12 3.77 -35.24
C GLU A 30 6.64 2.38 -34.91
N GLN A 31 7.54 2.24 -33.92
CA GLN A 31 8.15 0.98 -33.51
C GLN A 31 7.11 -0.04 -33.05
N TYR A 32 6.09 0.37 -32.30
CA TYR A 32 5.05 -0.49 -31.78
C TYR A 32 3.75 -0.47 -32.59
N ARG A 33 3.71 0.25 -33.72
CA ARG A 33 2.52 0.44 -34.58
C ARG A 33 1.29 0.93 -33.79
N VAL A 34 1.49 1.69 -32.73
CA VAL A 34 0.42 2.23 -31.89
C VAL A 34 -0.02 3.59 -32.42
N ARG A 35 -1.32 3.88 -32.33
CA ARG A 35 -1.90 5.12 -32.88
C ARG A 35 -2.30 6.14 -31.83
N LYS A 36 -2.31 5.76 -30.56
CA LYS A 36 -2.78 6.57 -29.43
C LYS A 36 -1.89 6.40 -28.21
N GLY A 37 -1.73 7.45 -27.43
CA GLY A 37 -0.99 7.41 -26.18
C GLY A 37 -1.52 6.38 -25.16
N VAL A 38 -2.83 6.05 -25.22
CA VAL A 38 -3.42 4.97 -24.41
C VAL A 38 -2.82 3.60 -24.77
N ASP A 39 -2.52 3.35 -26.06
CA ASP A 39 -1.90 2.09 -26.48
C ASP A 39 -0.47 1.98 -25.96
N VAL A 40 0.27 3.10 -25.92
CA VAL A 40 1.60 3.17 -25.29
C VAL A 40 1.50 2.86 -23.80
N ALA A 41 0.56 3.46 -23.10
CA ALA A 41 0.32 3.16 -21.69
C ALA A 41 -0.01 1.68 -21.44
N GLN A 42 -0.74 1.02 -22.36
CA GLN A 42 -1.02 -0.41 -22.28
C GLN A 42 0.26 -1.24 -22.42
N ILE A 43 1.16 -0.90 -23.34
CA ILE A 43 2.46 -1.59 -23.48
C ILE A 43 3.28 -1.54 -22.19
N TYR A 44 3.29 -0.40 -21.48
CA TYR A 44 3.98 -0.30 -20.19
C TYR A 44 3.33 -1.17 -19.11
N ILE A 45 2.00 -1.22 -19.09
CA ILE A 45 1.26 -2.12 -18.17
C ILE A 45 1.59 -3.57 -18.47
N ASP A 46 1.60 -3.96 -19.75
CA ASP A 46 1.89 -5.34 -20.16
C ASP A 46 3.32 -5.74 -19.78
N LYS A 47 4.31 -4.88 -20.07
CA LYS A 47 5.71 -5.08 -19.63
C LYS A 47 5.85 -5.16 -18.11
N TYR A 48 5.12 -4.33 -17.37
CA TYR A 48 5.11 -4.41 -15.92
C TYR A 48 4.63 -5.79 -15.44
N PHE A 49 3.54 -6.30 -15.99
CA PHE A 49 3.01 -7.60 -15.62
C PHE A 49 3.83 -8.80 -16.16
N GLU A 50 4.55 -8.63 -17.26
CA GLU A 50 5.53 -9.61 -17.71
C GLU A 50 6.68 -9.74 -16.70
N ASN A 51 7.25 -8.61 -16.25
CA ASN A 51 8.33 -8.59 -15.26
C ASN A 51 7.84 -9.05 -13.87
N TYR A 52 6.62 -8.69 -13.49
CA TYR A 52 6.01 -9.00 -12.20
C TYR A 52 4.81 -9.93 -12.34
N SER A 53 5.01 -11.09 -12.93
CA SER A 53 3.94 -12.06 -13.22
C SER A 53 3.19 -12.55 -11.98
N GLY A 54 3.87 -12.57 -10.81
CA GLY A 54 3.25 -12.85 -9.51
C GLY A 54 2.16 -11.84 -9.15
N VAL A 55 2.38 -10.55 -9.45
CA VAL A 55 1.38 -9.48 -9.21
C VAL A 55 0.15 -9.68 -10.09
N ALA A 56 0.34 -9.99 -11.39
CA ALA A 56 -0.76 -10.30 -12.31
C ALA A 56 -1.58 -11.50 -11.82
N THR A 57 -0.90 -12.53 -11.34
CA THR A 57 -1.53 -13.75 -10.81
C THR A 57 -2.30 -13.45 -9.52
N PHE A 58 -1.73 -12.67 -8.60
CA PHE A 58 -2.39 -12.23 -7.39
C PHE A 58 -3.69 -11.46 -7.69
N ILE A 59 -3.63 -10.43 -8.55
CA ILE A 59 -4.80 -9.63 -8.96
C ILE A 59 -5.90 -10.53 -9.51
N ARG A 60 -5.56 -11.43 -10.44
CA ARG A 60 -6.51 -12.36 -11.05
C ARG A 60 -7.15 -13.28 -10.02
N ASN A 61 -6.36 -13.82 -9.09
CA ASN A 61 -6.84 -14.73 -8.05
C ASN A 61 -7.74 -14.01 -7.05
N GLN A 62 -7.40 -12.77 -6.65
CA GLN A 62 -8.24 -11.97 -5.76
C GLN A 62 -9.61 -11.66 -6.37
N LYS A 63 -9.66 -11.27 -7.64
CA LYS A 63 -10.92 -11.06 -8.35
C LYS A 63 -11.76 -12.33 -8.39
N LYS A 64 -11.16 -13.47 -8.77
CA LYS A 64 -11.85 -14.77 -8.79
C LYS A 64 -12.39 -15.16 -7.41
N PHE A 65 -11.57 -14.96 -6.37
CA PHE A 65 -11.99 -15.23 -5.00
C PHE A 65 -13.17 -14.34 -4.58
N ALA A 66 -13.11 -13.04 -4.90
CA ALA A 66 -14.17 -12.09 -4.62
C ALA A 66 -15.49 -12.47 -5.28
N HIS A 67 -15.46 -12.80 -6.59
CA HIS A 67 -16.65 -13.24 -7.32
C HIS A 67 -17.30 -14.49 -6.73
N ARG A 68 -16.47 -15.44 -6.28
CA ARG A 68 -16.94 -16.70 -5.69
C ARG A 68 -17.53 -16.55 -4.29
N ASN A 69 -16.93 -15.66 -3.46
CA ASN A 69 -17.20 -15.62 -2.05
C ASN A 69 -17.98 -14.37 -1.59
N GLY A 70 -18.03 -13.31 -2.40
CA GLY A 70 -18.66 -12.04 -2.05
C GLY A 70 -17.84 -11.20 -1.03
N TYR A 71 -16.59 -11.56 -0.78
CA TYR A 71 -15.69 -10.84 0.12
C TYR A 71 -14.22 -11.13 -0.23
N VAL A 72 -13.30 -10.32 0.32
CA VAL A 72 -11.87 -10.60 0.38
C VAL A 72 -11.37 -10.48 1.82
N ASN A 73 -10.19 -11.03 2.09
CA ASN A 73 -9.54 -10.98 3.40
C ASN A 73 -8.23 -10.19 3.34
N THR A 74 -7.89 -9.55 4.46
CA THR A 74 -6.53 -9.11 4.73
C THR A 74 -5.64 -10.31 5.12
N LEU A 75 -4.34 -10.07 5.31
CA LEU A 75 -3.38 -11.08 5.77
C LEU A 75 -3.81 -11.70 7.11
N LEU A 76 -4.36 -10.90 8.04
CA LEU A 76 -4.87 -11.38 9.33
C LEU A 76 -6.29 -11.96 9.27
N GLY A 77 -6.89 -12.07 8.09
CA GLY A 77 -8.21 -12.66 7.90
C GLY A 77 -9.39 -11.71 8.13
N ARG A 78 -9.16 -10.40 8.31
CA ARG A 78 -10.24 -9.43 8.41
C ARG A 78 -10.97 -9.32 7.08
N LYS A 79 -12.30 -9.49 7.11
CA LYS A 79 -13.14 -9.56 5.91
C LYS A 79 -13.59 -8.18 5.42
N ARG A 80 -13.45 -7.94 4.12
CA ARG A 80 -14.13 -6.86 3.39
C ARG A 80 -15.21 -7.46 2.49
N ARG A 81 -16.47 -7.20 2.78
CA ARG A 81 -17.61 -7.63 1.95
C ARG A 81 -17.71 -6.78 0.70
N LEU A 82 -18.09 -7.43 -0.42
CA LEU A 82 -18.22 -6.86 -1.75
C LEU A 82 -19.63 -7.21 -2.27
N HIS A 83 -20.61 -6.39 -1.91
CA HIS A 83 -22.02 -6.72 -2.10
C HIS A 83 -22.44 -6.75 -3.58
N ASN A 84 -21.75 -5.98 -4.42
CA ASN A 84 -22.09 -5.80 -5.82
C ASN A 84 -21.07 -6.41 -6.78
N ILE A 85 -20.18 -7.30 -6.30
CA ILE A 85 -19.11 -7.90 -7.12
C ILE A 85 -19.64 -8.68 -8.32
N ASN A 86 -20.86 -9.18 -8.24
CA ASN A 86 -21.57 -9.91 -9.31
C ASN A 86 -22.67 -9.07 -9.97
N SER A 87 -22.59 -7.74 -9.89
CA SER A 87 -23.54 -6.84 -10.55
C SER A 87 -23.54 -7.06 -12.06
N SER A 88 -24.71 -6.94 -12.68
CA SER A 88 -24.86 -6.90 -14.15
C SER A 88 -24.38 -5.57 -14.76
N ASP A 89 -24.29 -4.51 -13.95
CA ASP A 89 -23.66 -3.25 -14.37
C ASP A 89 -22.15 -3.38 -14.33
N TYR A 90 -21.53 -3.30 -15.51
CA TYR A 90 -20.07 -3.40 -15.67
C TYR A 90 -19.30 -2.35 -14.87
N LYS A 91 -19.82 -1.13 -14.73
CA LYS A 91 -19.12 -0.08 -13.96
C LYS A 91 -19.05 -0.42 -12.47
N ILE A 92 -20.18 -0.91 -11.93
CA ILE A 92 -20.26 -1.33 -10.52
C ILE A 92 -19.38 -2.55 -10.30
N GLN A 93 -19.46 -3.57 -11.15
CA GLN A 93 -18.64 -4.76 -11.08
C GLN A 93 -17.16 -4.43 -11.14
N SER A 94 -16.73 -3.64 -12.12
CA SER A 94 -15.33 -3.23 -12.29
C SER A 94 -14.80 -2.41 -11.09
N TYR A 95 -15.65 -1.58 -10.47
CA TYR A 95 -15.31 -0.89 -9.23
C TYR A 95 -15.06 -1.86 -8.07
N GLU A 96 -15.96 -2.81 -7.84
CA GLU A 96 -15.83 -3.82 -6.79
C GLU A 96 -14.62 -4.76 -7.02
N GLU A 97 -14.30 -5.08 -8.28
CA GLU A 97 -13.10 -5.82 -8.62
C GLU A 97 -11.82 -5.07 -8.23
N ARG A 98 -11.73 -3.77 -8.50
CA ARG A 98 -10.60 -2.95 -8.03
C ARG A 98 -10.55 -2.88 -6.51
N LEU A 99 -11.71 -2.69 -5.88
CA LEU A 99 -11.85 -2.66 -4.44
C LEU A 99 -11.38 -3.98 -3.80
N SER A 100 -11.62 -5.13 -4.45
CA SER A 100 -11.19 -6.45 -3.95
C SER A 100 -9.66 -6.54 -3.80
N VAL A 101 -8.91 -6.01 -4.75
CA VAL A 101 -7.44 -5.98 -4.73
C VAL A 101 -6.95 -4.96 -3.69
N ASN A 102 -7.48 -3.73 -3.77
CA ASN A 102 -7.06 -2.65 -2.88
C ASN A 102 -7.35 -2.95 -1.41
N ALA A 103 -8.53 -3.49 -1.10
CA ALA A 103 -8.91 -3.83 0.26
C ALA A 103 -8.02 -4.91 0.89
N THR A 104 -7.53 -5.84 0.09
CA THR A 104 -6.57 -6.85 0.58
C THR A 104 -5.24 -6.21 0.94
N ILE A 105 -4.67 -5.34 0.08
CA ILE A 105 -3.37 -4.72 0.30
C ILE A 105 -3.46 -3.63 1.37
N GLN A 106 -4.32 -2.62 1.18
CA GLN A 106 -4.46 -1.51 2.11
C GLN A 106 -5.01 -1.95 3.47
N GLY A 107 -5.91 -2.94 3.45
CA GLY A 107 -6.41 -3.53 4.68
C GLY A 107 -5.32 -4.24 5.47
N THR A 108 -4.41 -4.96 4.80
CA THR A 108 -3.24 -5.58 5.43
C THR A 108 -2.28 -4.52 5.99
N ALA A 109 -2.02 -3.44 5.25
CA ALA A 109 -1.23 -2.31 5.76
C ALA A 109 -1.84 -1.71 7.04
N GLY A 110 -3.16 -1.52 7.06
CA GLY A 110 -3.86 -1.08 8.27
C GLY A 110 -3.76 -2.08 9.44
N ASP A 111 -3.81 -3.39 9.16
CA ASP A 111 -3.65 -4.44 10.18
C ASP A 111 -2.20 -4.43 10.75
N ILE A 112 -1.19 -4.19 9.93
CA ILE A 112 0.21 -4.01 10.31
C ILE A 112 0.35 -2.84 11.29
N ALA A 113 -0.12 -1.66 10.88
CA ALA A 113 -0.04 -0.45 11.70
C ALA A 113 -0.77 -0.61 13.04
N MET A 114 -2.01 -1.12 13.02
CA MET A 114 -2.78 -1.36 14.25
C MET A 114 -2.13 -2.39 15.18
N SER A 115 -1.53 -3.45 14.63
CA SER A 115 -0.84 -4.46 15.42
C SER A 115 0.42 -3.88 16.08
N ALA A 116 1.20 -3.09 15.35
CA ALA A 116 2.37 -2.38 15.89
C ALA A 116 1.96 -1.45 17.04
N GLN A 117 0.96 -0.60 16.83
CA GLN A 117 0.44 0.31 17.85
C GLN A 117 -0.02 -0.42 19.12
N ASN A 118 -0.74 -1.53 18.95
CA ASN A 118 -1.22 -2.33 20.10
C ASN A 118 -0.06 -2.96 20.89
N ARG A 119 1.05 -3.29 20.26
CA ARG A 119 2.25 -3.81 20.92
C ARG A 119 3.01 -2.70 21.64
N ILE A 120 3.21 -1.56 20.98
CA ILE A 120 3.82 -0.36 21.54
C ILE A 120 3.03 0.10 22.78
N ALA A 121 1.71 0.23 22.68
CA ALA A 121 0.87 0.68 23.79
C ALA A 121 0.86 -0.27 25.02
N LYS A 122 1.28 -1.52 24.86
CA LYS A 122 1.37 -2.51 25.93
C LYS A 122 2.78 -2.67 26.50
N ASP A 123 3.77 -2.04 25.93
CA ASP A 123 5.14 -2.12 26.39
C ASP A 123 5.36 -1.17 27.57
N VAL A 124 5.45 -1.75 28.77
CA VAL A 124 5.57 -0.98 30.01
C VAL A 124 6.83 -0.11 30.07
N ARG A 125 7.90 -0.51 29.37
CA ARG A 125 9.15 0.25 29.32
C ARG A 125 8.94 1.64 28.73
N LEU A 126 8.10 1.76 27.67
CA LEU A 126 7.77 3.05 27.04
C LEU A 126 6.97 3.94 28.01
N THR A 127 6.07 3.35 28.79
CA THR A 127 5.33 4.07 29.82
C THR A 127 6.24 4.56 30.95
N GLU A 128 7.21 3.74 31.39
CA GLU A 128 8.20 4.11 32.41
C GLU A 128 9.13 5.23 31.94
N MET A 129 9.41 5.32 30.64
CA MET A 129 10.15 6.41 29.99
C MET A 129 9.30 7.63 29.64
N GLU A 130 8.03 7.67 30.04
CA GLU A 130 7.08 8.73 29.67
C GLU A 130 7.00 8.97 28.13
N CYS A 131 7.23 7.91 27.35
CA CYS A 131 7.15 7.94 25.89
C CYS A 131 5.75 7.53 25.43
N PHE A 132 4.95 8.47 24.97
CA PHE A 132 3.54 8.27 24.66
C PHE A 132 3.25 8.43 23.19
N MET A 133 2.48 7.50 22.63
CA MET A 133 1.96 7.58 21.28
C MET A 133 0.82 8.60 21.23
N LEU A 134 0.94 9.63 20.39
CA LEU A 134 -0.02 10.72 20.27
C LEU A 134 -1.04 10.48 19.15
N MET A 135 -0.56 10.18 17.95
CA MET A 135 -1.43 9.96 16.77
C MET A 135 -0.75 9.12 15.70
N GLN A 136 -1.59 8.60 14.80
CA GLN A 136 -1.16 7.99 13.55
C GLN A 136 -1.52 8.91 12.38
N ILE A 137 -0.58 9.12 11.46
CA ILE A 137 -0.76 9.87 10.21
C ILE A 137 -0.32 8.97 9.07
N HIS A 138 -1.28 8.35 8.37
CA HIS A 138 -1.03 7.34 7.33
C HIS A 138 -0.18 6.16 7.84
N ASP A 139 1.09 6.09 7.48
CA ASP A 139 2.11 5.10 7.83
C ASP A 139 3.10 5.59 8.90
N GLU A 140 2.94 6.83 9.36
CA GLU A 140 3.72 7.43 10.44
C GLU A 140 3.00 7.31 11.80
N ILE A 141 3.76 7.18 12.88
CA ILE A 141 3.25 7.25 14.26
C ILE A 141 4.04 8.33 14.99
N LEU A 142 3.32 9.32 15.51
CA LEU A 142 3.90 10.42 16.29
C LEU A 142 3.92 10.05 17.77
N PHE A 143 5.06 10.30 18.41
CA PHE A 143 5.28 10.12 19.83
C PHE A 143 5.69 11.43 20.50
N GLU A 144 5.38 11.55 21.77
CA GLU A 144 5.98 12.50 22.70
C GLU A 144 6.87 11.72 23.65
N CYS A 145 8.13 12.13 23.79
CA CYS A 145 9.12 11.42 24.58
C CYS A 145 10.12 12.43 25.19
N PRO A 146 10.48 12.33 26.48
CA PRO A 146 11.57 13.11 27.03
C PRO A 146 12.86 12.89 26.23
N GLU A 147 13.61 13.96 25.99
CA GLU A 147 14.83 13.93 25.14
C GLU A 147 15.85 12.89 25.62
N GLU A 148 16.03 12.77 26.95
CA GLU A 148 16.93 11.80 27.57
C GLU A 148 16.56 10.33 27.31
N HIS A 149 15.31 10.03 26.94
CA HIS A 149 14.80 8.68 26.71
C HIS A 149 14.66 8.30 25.23
N VAL A 150 14.86 9.23 24.30
CA VAL A 150 14.65 8.97 22.86
C VAL A 150 15.51 7.80 22.36
N GLU A 151 16.79 7.79 22.68
CA GLU A 151 17.72 6.75 22.23
C GLU A 151 17.42 5.36 22.83
N GLU A 152 16.79 5.30 24.00
CA GLU A 152 16.38 4.05 24.63
C GLU A 152 15.01 3.58 24.14
N ALA A 153 14.08 4.51 23.89
CA ALA A 153 12.73 4.22 23.41
C ALA A 153 12.73 3.76 21.93
N TRP A 154 13.59 4.35 21.10
CA TRP A 154 13.63 4.07 19.68
C TRP A 154 13.80 2.58 19.31
N PRO A 155 14.78 1.82 19.84
CA PRO A 155 14.93 0.40 19.53
C PRO A 155 13.69 -0.43 19.89
N ILE A 156 12.95 -0.05 20.93
CA ILE A 156 11.73 -0.71 21.37
C ILE A 156 10.60 -0.46 20.37
N ILE A 157 10.39 0.81 20.00
CA ILE A 157 9.38 1.21 19.03
C ILE A 157 9.67 0.56 17.69
N LYS A 158 10.91 0.67 17.20
CA LYS A 158 11.38 0.08 15.96
C LYS A 158 11.08 -1.41 15.90
N HIS A 159 11.47 -2.16 16.95
CA HIS A 159 11.21 -3.58 17.02
C HIS A 159 9.72 -3.93 16.88
N HIS A 160 8.83 -3.19 17.55
CA HIS A 160 7.39 -3.43 17.44
C HIS A 160 6.82 -3.07 16.07
N MET A 161 7.37 -2.07 15.39
CA MET A 161 6.94 -1.67 14.05
C MET A 161 7.47 -2.63 12.97
N GLU A 162 8.71 -3.09 13.09
CA GLU A 162 9.31 -4.07 12.17
C GLU A 162 8.74 -5.49 12.36
N HIS A 163 8.27 -5.82 13.59
CA HIS A 163 7.70 -7.12 13.94
C HIS A 163 6.24 -6.96 14.46
N PRO A 164 5.33 -6.39 13.63
CA PRO A 164 4.00 -5.98 14.09
C PRO A 164 3.16 -7.14 14.62
N PHE A 165 3.35 -8.34 14.09
CA PHE A 165 2.59 -9.53 14.47
C PHE A 165 3.29 -10.41 15.52
N GLY A 166 4.49 -10.02 15.98
CA GLY A 166 5.33 -10.86 16.81
C GLY A 166 5.57 -12.23 16.16
N ASP A 167 5.49 -13.30 16.93
CA ASP A 167 5.72 -14.67 16.45
C ASP A 167 4.54 -15.30 15.67
N LYS A 168 3.44 -14.56 15.47
CA LYS A 168 2.22 -15.11 14.86
C LYS A 168 2.28 -15.18 13.35
N VAL A 169 2.91 -14.20 12.71
CA VAL A 169 3.06 -14.10 11.28
C VAL A 169 4.43 -13.53 10.97
N GLU A 170 5.24 -14.30 10.28
CA GLU A 170 6.50 -13.85 9.74
C GLU A 170 6.27 -13.22 8.36
N LEU A 171 6.74 -12.00 8.18
CA LEU A 171 6.70 -11.33 6.88
C LEU A 171 7.95 -11.72 6.08
N ASN A 172 7.77 -12.12 4.84
CA ASN A 172 8.88 -12.53 3.95
C ASN A 172 9.77 -11.35 3.50
N LEU A 173 9.35 -10.12 3.79
CA LEU A 173 10.09 -8.91 3.49
C LEU A 173 10.31 -8.13 4.78
N PRO A 174 11.49 -7.53 4.96
CA PRO A 174 11.74 -6.65 6.10
C PRO A 174 10.82 -5.43 6.02
N MET A 175 10.32 -5.00 7.18
CA MET A 175 9.61 -3.75 7.35
C MET A 175 10.61 -2.75 7.92
N GLU A 176 11.28 -2.01 7.04
CA GLU A 176 12.24 -0.99 7.47
C GLU A 176 11.50 0.22 8.02
N VAL A 177 11.96 0.74 9.17
CA VAL A 177 11.37 1.89 9.85
C VAL A 177 12.45 2.91 10.14
N GLU A 178 12.17 4.16 9.77
CA GLU A 178 13.01 5.32 10.06
C GLU A 178 12.33 6.22 11.08
N TYR A 179 13.08 7.11 11.73
CA TYR A 179 12.54 8.12 12.65
C TYR A 179 13.23 9.46 12.49
N GLY A 180 12.50 10.51 12.85
CA GLY A 180 13.02 11.86 13.00
C GLY A 180 12.68 12.39 14.39
N VAL A 181 13.54 13.25 14.93
CA VAL A 181 13.36 13.91 16.23
C VAL A 181 13.39 15.42 16.05
N GLY A 182 12.50 16.12 16.72
CA GLY A 182 12.42 17.60 16.69
C GLY A 182 11.45 18.11 17.73
N ASP A 183 11.52 19.40 18.03
CA ASP A 183 10.61 20.06 18.97
C ASP A 183 9.20 20.25 18.38
N THR A 184 9.08 20.12 17.07
CA THR A 184 7.81 20.25 16.34
C THR A 184 7.66 19.14 15.33
N TYR A 185 6.42 18.78 14.97
CA TYR A 185 6.13 17.79 13.95
C TYR A 185 6.80 18.10 12.59
N GLN A 186 6.97 19.37 12.25
CA GLN A 186 7.63 19.77 11.02
C GLN A 186 9.13 19.43 11.00
N GLU A 187 9.79 19.47 12.15
CA GLU A 187 11.22 19.16 12.31
C GLU A 187 11.48 17.64 12.31
N CYS A 188 10.46 16.83 12.61
CA CYS A 188 10.54 15.37 12.56
C CYS A 188 10.48 14.78 11.13
N LYS A 189 10.34 15.63 10.09
CA LYS A 189 10.18 15.19 8.69
C LYS A 189 11.44 15.30 7.87
#